data_0b82505046f1523946d77ffdf6b2b9be
#
_entry.id   0b82505046f1523946d77ffdf6b2b9be
#
_cell.length_a   1.000
_cell.length_b   1.000
_cell.length_c   1.000
_cell.angle_alpha   90.00
_cell.angle_beta   90.00
_cell.angle_gamma   90.00
#
_symmetry.space_group_name_H-M   'P 1'
#
loop_
_entity.id
_entity.type
_entity.pdbx_description
1 polymer ?
#
loop_
_entity_poly.entity_id
_entity_poly.type
_entity_poly.pdbx_seq_one_letter_code
_entity_poly.pdbx_strand_id
1 'polypeptide(L)'
;SGSGKTRFWLKPNLLQCHSSYVVTDPKGSIVVECGNALLKNGYKVRILNTINFKKSMHYNPFAYVHGEKDILKLVTTLIANTKGDGKAGDEFWTKAETLLYCALIGYIHYEAPVRRR
;
A
#
# COMPACT_ATOMS: atom_id res chain seq x y z
N SER A 1 -18.89 11.65 -13.71
CA SER A 1 -17.57 12.31 -13.86
C SER A 1 -17.78 13.72 -14.40
N GLY A 2 -16.86 14.66 -14.19
CA GLY A 2 -17.02 16.05 -14.66
C GLY A 2 -17.58 17.04 -13.64
N SER A 3 -18.06 16.60 -12.48
CA SER A 3 -18.64 17.46 -11.43
C SER A 3 -17.63 18.36 -10.69
N GLY A 4 -16.38 18.43 -11.13
CA GLY A 4 -15.36 19.28 -10.52
C GLY A 4 -14.89 18.85 -9.12
N LYS A 5 -15.21 17.63 -8.66
CA LYS A 5 -14.86 17.13 -7.31
C LYS A 5 -13.37 17.31 -6.98
N THR A 6 -12.49 17.00 -7.91
CA THR A 6 -11.05 17.17 -7.69
C THR A 6 -10.67 18.63 -7.51
N ARG A 7 -11.23 19.54 -8.32
CA ARG A 7 -10.89 20.96 -8.30
C ARG A 7 -11.50 21.70 -7.11
N PHE A 8 -12.79 21.46 -6.84
CA PHE A 8 -13.55 22.27 -5.88
C PHE A 8 -13.62 21.67 -4.49
N TRP A 9 -13.32 20.38 -4.35
CA TRP A 9 -13.37 19.69 -3.06
C TRP A 9 -12.02 19.11 -2.64
N LEU A 10 -11.42 18.22 -3.45
CA LEU A 10 -10.22 17.47 -3.03
C LEU A 10 -9.00 18.38 -2.87
N LYS A 11 -8.67 19.19 -3.86
CA LYS A 11 -7.49 20.09 -3.81
C LYS A 11 -7.60 21.12 -2.68
N PRO A 12 -8.71 21.84 -2.49
CA PRO A 12 -8.85 22.75 -1.37
C PRO A 12 -8.68 22.05 -0.01
N ASN A 13 -9.24 20.85 0.17
CA ASN A 13 -9.08 20.10 1.42
C ASN A 13 -7.64 19.65 1.66
N LEU A 14 -6.93 19.20 0.64
CA LEU A 14 -5.51 18.86 0.76
C LEU A 14 -4.65 20.07 1.15
N LEU A 15 -4.94 21.24 0.58
CA LEU A 15 -4.19 22.47 0.82
C LEU A 15 -4.47 23.12 2.17
N GLN A 16 -5.50 22.67 2.90
CA GLN A 16 -5.71 23.06 4.29
C GLN A 16 -4.64 22.49 5.23
N CYS A 17 -3.95 21.43 4.84
CA CYS A 17 -2.83 20.86 5.58
C CYS A 17 -3.10 20.57 7.06
N HIS A 18 -4.29 20.05 7.40
CA HIS A 18 -4.70 19.83 8.79
C HIS A 18 -4.61 18.36 9.26
N SER A 19 -4.33 17.43 8.36
CA SER A 19 -4.27 15.99 8.70
C SER A 19 -3.40 15.21 7.72
N SER A 20 -3.18 13.91 7.97
CA SER A 20 -2.59 13.00 7.01
C SER A 20 -3.63 12.57 5.98
N TYR A 21 -3.20 12.39 4.73
CA TYR A 21 -4.08 12.08 3.61
C TYR A 21 -3.61 10.84 2.87
N VAL A 22 -4.56 10.03 2.43
CA VAL A 22 -4.36 8.98 1.41
C VAL A 22 -5.23 9.34 0.21
N VAL A 23 -4.61 9.46 -0.96
CA VAL A 23 -5.27 9.97 -2.16
C VAL A 23 -4.99 9.06 -3.34
N THR A 24 -6.03 8.69 -4.08
CA THR A 24 -5.90 8.05 -5.39
C THR A 24 -5.84 9.13 -6.49
N ASP A 25 -4.78 9.09 -7.29
CA ASP A 25 -4.53 10.07 -8.36
C ASP A 25 -4.25 9.37 -9.71
N PRO A 26 -5.29 8.85 -10.40
CA PRO A 26 -5.11 8.09 -11.62
C PRO A 26 -4.41 8.85 -12.75
N LYS A 27 -4.45 10.18 -12.73
CA LYS A 27 -3.84 11.05 -13.75
C LYS A 27 -2.51 11.66 -13.31
N GLY A 28 -2.13 11.54 -12.04
CA GLY A 28 -0.94 12.18 -11.48
C GLY A 28 -1.06 13.71 -11.32
N SER A 29 -2.22 14.29 -11.59
CA SER A 29 -2.42 15.75 -11.58
C SER A 29 -2.40 16.34 -10.16
N ILE A 30 -2.84 15.59 -9.17
CA ILE A 30 -2.89 16.05 -7.77
C ILE A 30 -1.48 16.18 -7.21
N VAL A 31 -0.64 15.19 -7.45
CA VAL A 31 0.76 15.23 -6.97
C VAL A 31 1.55 16.35 -7.64
N VAL A 32 1.32 16.59 -8.94
CA VAL A 32 1.99 17.68 -9.68
C VAL A 32 1.55 19.06 -9.17
N GLU A 33 0.26 19.26 -8.94
CA GLU A 33 -0.29 20.56 -8.58
C GLU A 33 -0.19 20.87 -7.07
N CYS A 34 -0.37 19.87 -6.19
CA CYS A 34 -0.42 20.08 -4.75
C CYS A 34 0.85 19.59 -4.02
N GLY A 35 1.65 18.72 -4.63
CA GLY A 35 2.78 18.07 -3.97
C GLY A 35 3.81 19.05 -3.41
N ASN A 36 4.20 20.06 -4.17
CA ASN A 36 5.14 21.08 -3.72
C ASN A 36 4.60 21.92 -2.55
N ALA A 37 3.31 22.23 -2.56
CA ALA A 37 2.68 22.97 -1.46
C ALA A 37 2.68 22.11 -0.18
N LEU A 38 2.36 20.83 -0.28
CA LEU A 38 2.40 19.88 0.85
C LEU A 38 3.83 19.75 1.42
N LEU A 39 4.84 19.59 0.57
CA LEU A 39 6.24 19.53 1.00
C LEU A 39 6.68 20.81 1.73
N LYS A 40 6.32 21.99 1.22
CA LYS A 40 6.61 23.28 1.87
C LYS A 40 5.93 23.41 3.24
N ASN A 41 4.78 22.77 3.43
CA ASN A 41 4.08 22.73 4.72
C ASN A 41 4.52 21.56 5.62
N GLY A 42 5.69 20.96 5.36
CA GLY A 42 6.27 19.92 6.21
C GLY A 42 5.73 18.51 6.02
N TYR A 43 4.91 18.28 4.98
CA TYR A 43 4.38 16.94 4.70
C TYR A 43 5.42 16.02 4.09
N LYS A 44 5.42 14.78 4.53
CA LYS A 44 6.17 13.69 3.90
C LYS A 44 5.31 13.04 2.81
N VAL A 45 5.54 13.42 1.57
CA VAL A 45 4.79 12.87 0.42
C VAL A 45 5.37 11.52 0.01
N ARG A 46 4.51 10.50 -0.06
CA ARG A 46 4.84 9.15 -0.54
C ARG A 46 4.02 8.86 -1.79
N ILE A 47 4.65 8.35 -2.84
CA ILE A 47 4.00 8.08 -4.12
C ILE A 47 4.20 6.60 -4.47
N LEU A 48 3.08 5.86 -4.59
CA LEU A 48 3.05 4.52 -5.16
C LEU A 48 2.55 4.63 -6.61
N ASN A 49 3.45 4.48 -7.57
CA ASN A 49 3.13 4.58 -8.98
C ASN A 49 3.06 3.18 -9.61
N THR A 50 1.83 2.71 -9.85
CA THR A 50 1.58 1.39 -10.45
C THR A 50 1.65 1.39 -11.98
N ILE A 51 1.70 2.57 -12.62
CA ILE A 51 1.82 2.70 -14.08
C ILE A 51 3.30 2.69 -14.49
N ASN A 52 4.14 3.39 -13.74
CA ASN A 52 5.57 3.45 -13.99
C ASN A 52 6.34 3.20 -12.69
N PHE A 53 6.72 1.94 -12.49
CA PHE A 53 7.43 1.50 -11.28
C PHE A 53 8.78 2.19 -11.08
N LYS A 54 9.45 2.65 -12.16
CA LYS A 54 10.70 3.42 -12.05
C LYS A 54 10.52 4.76 -11.34
N LYS A 55 9.30 5.32 -11.37
CA LYS A 55 8.92 6.56 -10.69
C LYS A 55 8.19 6.33 -9.37
N SER A 56 8.06 5.07 -8.96
CA SER A 56 7.41 4.70 -7.69
C SER A 56 8.40 4.71 -6.54
N MET A 57 7.93 5.12 -5.37
CA MET A 57 8.66 4.86 -4.13
C MET A 57 8.54 3.38 -3.75
N HIS A 58 9.59 2.85 -3.13
CA HIS A 58 9.58 1.49 -2.62
C HIS A 58 8.70 1.38 -1.37
N TYR A 59 7.96 0.30 -1.28
CA TYR A 59 7.19 -0.08 -0.12
C TYR A 59 7.66 -1.44 0.38
N ASN A 60 8.12 -1.49 1.62
CA ASN A 60 8.48 -2.76 2.26
C ASN A 60 7.41 -3.09 3.31
N PRO A 61 6.54 -4.08 3.06
CA PRO A 61 5.50 -4.48 4.01
C PRO A 61 6.07 -5.02 5.33
N PHE A 62 7.27 -5.62 5.30
CA PHE A 62 7.92 -6.15 6.51
C PHE A 62 8.26 -5.07 7.54
N ALA A 63 8.44 -3.81 7.12
CA ALA A 63 8.66 -2.70 8.03
C ALA A 63 7.48 -2.40 8.97
N TYR A 64 6.32 -2.96 8.67
CA TYR A 64 5.07 -2.79 9.43
C TYR A 64 4.61 -4.07 10.13
N VAL A 65 5.39 -5.14 10.05
CA VAL A 65 5.14 -6.39 10.75
C VAL A 65 5.82 -6.32 12.11
N HIS A 66 5.02 -6.34 13.17
CA HIS A 66 5.51 -6.30 14.55
C HIS A 66 5.32 -7.61 15.30
N GLY A 67 4.57 -8.56 14.73
CA GLY A 67 4.32 -9.87 15.34
C GLY A 67 3.51 -10.80 14.46
N GLU A 68 3.23 -11.99 14.98
CA GLU A 68 2.57 -13.08 14.25
C GLU A 68 1.20 -12.68 13.65
N LYS A 69 0.43 -11.85 14.38
CA LYS A 69 -0.88 -11.37 13.90
C LYS A 69 -0.75 -10.53 12.63
N ASP A 70 0.34 -9.76 12.50
CA ASP A 70 0.57 -8.91 11.33
C ASP A 70 1.08 -9.76 10.16
N ILE A 71 1.84 -10.83 10.43
CA ILE A 71 2.23 -11.82 9.42
C ILE A 71 0.97 -12.47 8.83
N LEU A 72 0.04 -12.92 9.67
CA LEU A 72 -1.21 -13.51 9.21
C LEU A 72 -2.05 -12.54 8.39
N LYS A 73 -2.16 -11.27 8.80
CA LYS A 73 -2.86 -10.24 8.02
C LYS A 73 -2.19 -9.99 6.66
N LEU A 74 -0.88 -9.93 6.62
CA LEU A 74 -0.12 -9.76 5.37
C LEU A 74 -0.40 -10.93 4.42
N VAL A 75 -0.29 -12.16 4.90
CA VAL A 75 -0.54 -13.38 4.11
C VAL A 75 -1.97 -13.43 3.60
N THR A 76 -2.96 -13.24 4.47
CA THR A 76 -4.37 -13.28 4.07
C THR A 76 -4.70 -12.21 3.03
N THR A 77 -4.11 -11.01 3.17
CA THR A 77 -4.26 -9.93 2.19
C THR A 77 -3.63 -10.27 0.86
N LEU A 78 -2.42 -10.86 0.86
CA LEU A 78 -1.75 -11.31 -0.36
C LEU A 78 -2.58 -12.36 -1.09
N ILE A 79 -3.02 -13.41 -0.40
CA ILE A 79 -3.83 -14.48 -0.98
C ILE A 79 -5.14 -13.92 -1.53
N ALA A 80 -5.85 -13.08 -0.78
CA ALA A 80 -7.11 -12.50 -1.21
C ALA A 80 -6.98 -11.63 -2.48
N ASN A 81 -5.86 -10.90 -2.62
CA ASN A 81 -5.63 -10.02 -3.77
C ASN A 81 -4.95 -10.71 -4.96
N THR A 82 -4.37 -11.89 -4.78
CA THR A 82 -3.74 -12.67 -5.86
C THR A 82 -4.67 -13.74 -6.43
N LYS A 83 -5.71 -14.14 -5.70
CA LYS A 83 -6.77 -14.97 -6.25
C LYS A 83 -7.55 -14.12 -7.26
N GLY A 84 -7.42 -14.44 -8.54
CA GLY A 84 -8.30 -13.88 -9.58
C GLY A 84 -9.77 -14.24 -9.31
N ASP A 85 -10.70 -13.72 -10.13
CA ASP A 85 -12.15 -13.96 -10.06
C ASP A 85 -12.55 -15.44 -10.30
N GLY A 86 -11.59 -16.37 -10.23
CA GLY A 86 -11.80 -17.81 -10.30
C GLY A 86 -12.53 -18.33 -9.06
N LYS A 87 -13.38 -19.34 -9.26
CA LYS A 87 -14.10 -20.08 -8.22
C LYS A 87 -13.19 -20.34 -7.02
N ALA A 88 -13.72 -20.16 -5.81
CA ALA A 88 -13.04 -20.50 -4.57
C ALA A 88 -12.35 -21.86 -4.72
N GLY A 89 -11.02 -21.84 -4.76
CA GLY A 89 -10.24 -23.07 -4.77
C GLY A 89 -10.55 -23.87 -3.51
N ASP A 90 -10.30 -25.18 -3.56
CA ASP A 90 -10.50 -26.08 -2.44
C ASP A 90 -9.97 -25.43 -1.15
N GLU A 91 -10.80 -25.36 -0.14
CA GLU A 91 -10.51 -24.73 1.16
C GLU A 91 -9.24 -25.32 1.80
N PHE A 92 -9.00 -26.60 1.56
CA PHE A 92 -7.79 -27.30 2.00
C PHE A 92 -6.53 -26.67 1.42
N TRP A 93 -6.46 -26.47 0.10
CA TRP A 93 -5.29 -25.87 -0.56
C TRP A 93 -5.06 -24.43 -0.14
N THR A 94 -6.11 -23.67 0.06
CA THR A 94 -6.02 -22.30 0.54
C THR A 94 -5.45 -22.24 1.97
N LYS A 95 -5.87 -23.17 2.84
CA LYS A 95 -5.31 -23.26 4.20
C LYS A 95 -3.85 -23.69 4.18
N ALA A 96 -3.48 -24.69 3.38
CA ALA A 96 -2.11 -25.14 3.23
C ALA A 96 -1.18 -24.04 2.70
N GLU A 97 -1.62 -23.29 1.69
CA GLU A 97 -0.91 -22.14 1.14
C GLU A 97 -0.73 -21.04 2.20
N THR A 98 -1.76 -20.74 2.97
CA THR A 98 -1.70 -19.75 4.06
C THR A 98 -0.65 -20.14 5.10
N LEU A 99 -0.65 -21.41 5.53
CA LEU A 99 0.32 -21.92 6.50
C LEU A 99 1.76 -21.85 5.97
N LEU A 100 1.96 -22.23 4.70
CA LEU A 100 3.27 -22.16 4.06
C LEU A 100 3.79 -20.71 4.01
N TYR A 101 2.97 -19.76 3.55
CA TYR A 101 3.37 -18.35 3.51
C TYR A 101 3.61 -17.77 4.91
N CYS A 102 2.81 -18.13 5.89
CA CYS A 102 3.04 -17.71 7.28
C CYS A 102 4.38 -18.22 7.80
N ALA A 103 4.73 -19.48 7.53
CA ALA A 103 6.00 -20.06 7.94
C ALA A 103 7.20 -19.38 7.25
N LEU A 104 7.13 -19.18 5.92
CA LEU A 104 8.20 -18.54 5.15
C LEU A 104 8.39 -17.07 5.55
N ILE A 105 7.31 -16.30 5.67
CA ILE A 105 7.35 -14.90 6.05
C ILE A 105 7.80 -14.75 7.50
N GLY A 106 7.32 -15.63 8.39
CA GLY A 106 7.76 -15.67 9.77
C GLY A 106 9.25 -15.95 9.88
N TYR A 107 9.74 -16.94 9.15
CA TYR A 107 11.17 -17.26 9.09
C TYR A 107 12.00 -16.05 8.63
N ILE A 108 11.60 -15.39 7.53
CA ILE A 108 12.29 -14.19 7.04
C ILE A 108 12.23 -13.07 8.07
N HIS A 109 11.10 -12.90 8.76
CA HIS A 109 10.92 -11.82 9.73
C HIS A 109 11.81 -12.00 10.96
N TYR A 110 11.91 -13.21 11.49
CA TYR A 110 12.67 -13.48 12.73
C TYR A 110 14.14 -13.77 12.49
N GLU A 111 14.48 -14.48 11.41
CA GLU A 111 15.83 -15.03 11.19
C GLU A 111 16.67 -14.23 10.18
N ALA A 112 16.05 -13.50 9.25
CA ALA A 112 16.82 -12.75 8.27
C ALA A 112 17.47 -11.49 8.87
N PRO A 113 18.73 -11.17 8.48
CA PRO A 113 19.39 -9.94 8.87
C PRO A 113 18.55 -8.70 8.49
N VAL A 114 18.50 -7.69 9.38
CA VAL A 114 17.68 -6.48 9.24
C VAL A 114 17.82 -5.78 7.87
N ARG A 115 18.98 -5.90 7.22
CA ARG A 115 19.23 -5.34 5.88
C ARG A 115 18.52 -6.07 4.74
N ARG A 116 17.97 -7.27 4.98
CA ARG A 116 17.30 -8.11 3.98
C ARG A 116 15.81 -8.31 4.24
N ARG A 117 15.29 -7.66 5.27
CA ARG A 117 13.85 -7.67 5.61
C ARG A 117 13.09 -6.64 4.80
#